data_52937bb1da36761189c4c9917366a497
#
_entry.id   52937bb1da36761189c4c9917366a497
#
_cell.length_a   1.000
_cell.length_b   1.000
_cell.length_c   1.000
_cell.angle_alpha   90.00
_cell.angle_beta   90.00
_cell.angle_gamma   90.00
#
_symmetry.space_group_name_H-M   'P 1'
#
loop_
_entity.id
_entity.type
_entity.pdbx_description
1 polymer ?
#
loop_
_entity_poly.entity_id
_entity_poly.type
_entity_poly.pdbx_seq_one_letter_code
_entity_poly.pdbx_strand_id
1 'polypeptide(L)'
;LILVGAVGLLFTEQFAIGGVIEPLDLAQKLQVTVFQSVTARTAGFNTVAFSTATFSDAGLLLLIVLMFIGASPGGTGGGIKTTTFATLMGATRSTLQGREEVVIIQRQIPANVVLRAIGVTIASLIFVLLMALVLGLGASSTGAPGSTEFSFLERLFTCMSAFGTVGLDLGVTAQLNRWGQLVLMVGMFVGRLGILLLLSALYGSRPQPRVGYPREELYI
;
A
#
# COMPACT_ATOMS: atom_id res chain seq x y z
N LEU A 1 9.37 6.24 8.97
CA LEU A 1 9.01 5.21 7.98
C LEU A 1 10.18 4.88 7.04
N ILE A 2 10.88 5.87 6.45
CA ILE A 2 12.03 5.61 5.55
C ILE A 2 13.11 4.77 6.27
N LEU A 3 13.50 5.17 7.47
CA LEU A 3 14.51 4.43 8.25
C LEU A 3 14.02 3.03 8.62
N VAL A 4 12.76 2.90 9.04
CA VAL A 4 12.16 1.59 9.34
C VAL A 4 12.11 0.70 8.10
N GLY A 5 11.75 1.26 6.94
CA GLY A 5 11.76 0.54 5.67
C GLY A 5 13.16 0.11 5.26
N ALA A 6 14.17 0.98 5.38
CA ALA A 6 15.56 0.66 5.04
C ALA A 6 16.12 -0.45 5.94
N VAL A 7 15.92 -0.36 7.26
CA VAL A 7 16.34 -1.39 8.21
C VAL A 7 15.60 -2.70 7.97
N GLY A 8 14.27 -2.64 7.71
CA GLY A 8 13.48 -3.82 7.38
C GLY A 8 13.95 -4.51 6.11
N LEU A 9 14.23 -3.77 5.04
CA LEU A 9 14.78 -4.31 3.79
C LEU A 9 16.18 -4.88 4.00
N LEU A 10 17.04 -4.21 4.76
CA LEU A 10 18.36 -4.75 5.08
C LEU A 10 18.23 -6.10 5.79
N PHE A 11 17.31 -6.19 6.77
CA PHE A 11 17.11 -7.42 7.53
C PHE A 11 16.52 -8.54 6.67
N THR A 12 15.49 -8.29 5.87
CA THR A 12 14.84 -9.30 5.03
C THR A 12 15.78 -9.83 3.95
N GLU A 13 16.55 -8.95 3.32
CA GLU A 13 17.45 -9.34 2.23
C GLU A 13 18.81 -9.89 2.71
N GLN A 14 19.20 -9.64 3.95
CA GLN A 14 20.40 -10.25 4.53
C GLN A 14 20.24 -11.77 4.71
N PHE A 15 19.03 -12.24 4.92
CA PHE A 15 18.70 -13.67 5.08
C PHE A 15 18.27 -14.34 3.78
N ALA A 16 18.16 -13.59 2.67
CA ALA A 16 17.79 -14.13 1.37
C ALA A 16 19.03 -14.75 0.69
N ILE A 17 19.00 -16.07 0.52
CA ILE A 17 20.07 -16.81 -0.16
C ILE A 17 20.01 -16.48 -1.66
N GLY A 18 21.11 -15.94 -2.23
CA GLY A 18 21.19 -15.59 -3.65
C GLY A 18 20.58 -14.22 -4.01
N GLY A 19 20.22 -13.40 -3.03
CA GLY A 19 19.71 -12.04 -3.26
C GLY A 19 20.78 -11.10 -3.83
N VAL A 20 20.34 -10.09 -4.59
CA VAL A 20 21.23 -9.08 -5.21
C VAL A 20 22.04 -8.30 -4.17
N ILE A 21 21.57 -8.24 -2.93
CA ILE A 21 22.25 -7.51 -1.84
C ILE A 21 23.36 -8.35 -1.21
N GLU A 22 23.33 -9.68 -1.35
CA GLU A 22 24.29 -10.59 -0.71
C GLU A 22 25.76 -10.26 -1.04
N PRO A 23 26.17 -10.05 -2.30
CA PRO A 23 27.57 -9.81 -2.67
C PRO A 23 28.05 -8.37 -2.41
N LEU A 24 27.17 -7.46 -1.94
CA LEU A 24 27.52 -6.05 -1.77
C LEU A 24 28.23 -5.79 -0.44
N ASP A 25 29.13 -4.79 -0.42
CA ASP A 25 29.70 -4.26 0.82
C ASP A 25 28.63 -3.57 1.69
N LEU A 26 28.89 -3.47 2.99
CA LEU A 26 27.93 -2.89 3.97
C LEU A 26 27.46 -1.48 3.57
N ALA A 27 28.37 -0.64 3.07
CA ALA A 27 28.02 0.71 2.61
C ALA A 27 27.06 0.67 1.41
N GLN A 28 27.29 -0.23 0.46
CA GLN A 28 26.44 -0.43 -0.71
C GLN A 28 25.08 -1.01 -0.32
N LYS A 29 25.05 -1.97 0.62
CA LYS A 29 23.80 -2.53 1.17
C LYS A 29 22.92 -1.44 1.78
N LEU A 30 23.51 -0.57 2.61
CA LEU A 30 22.80 0.55 3.21
C LEU A 30 22.29 1.53 2.15
N GLN A 31 23.12 1.85 1.16
CA GLN A 31 22.72 2.77 0.08
C GLN A 31 21.53 2.21 -0.72
N VAL A 32 21.56 0.93 -1.10
CA VAL A 32 20.49 0.28 -1.86
C VAL A 32 19.22 0.20 -1.03
N THR A 33 19.28 -0.24 0.23
CA THR A 33 18.08 -0.39 1.07
C THR A 33 17.42 0.95 1.41
N VAL A 34 18.23 2.00 1.66
CA VAL A 34 17.71 3.37 1.84
C VAL A 34 17.06 3.86 0.55
N PHE A 35 17.72 3.67 -0.59
CA PHE A 35 17.18 4.06 -1.89
C PHE A 35 15.83 3.36 -2.16
N GLN A 36 15.74 2.04 -1.95
CA GLN A 36 14.51 1.28 -2.16
C GLN A 36 13.40 1.67 -1.19
N SER A 37 13.73 2.03 0.04
CA SER A 37 12.76 2.55 1.00
C SER A 37 12.23 3.93 0.60
N VAL A 38 13.06 4.78 0.00
CA VAL A 38 12.65 6.11 -0.51
C VAL A 38 11.82 5.93 -1.78
N THR A 39 12.25 5.08 -2.72
CA THR A 39 11.55 4.90 -4.01
C THR A 39 10.14 4.35 -3.85
N ALA A 40 9.90 3.51 -2.83
CA ALA A 40 8.56 3.03 -2.48
C ALA A 40 7.57 4.15 -2.12
N ARG A 41 8.04 5.41 -1.97
CA ARG A 41 7.25 6.59 -1.67
C ARG A 41 6.95 7.44 -2.89
N THR A 42 6.40 6.81 -3.91
CA THR A 42 5.95 7.46 -5.14
C THR A 42 7.07 8.05 -6.03
N ALA A 43 8.29 7.51 -5.93
CA ALA A 43 9.39 7.93 -6.81
C ALA A 43 9.52 7.03 -8.05
N GLY A 44 9.39 5.70 -7.88
CA GLY A 44 9.36 4.73 -8.99
C GLY A 44 10.70 4.41 -9.64
N PHE A 45 11.79 4.99 -9.15
CA PHE A 45 13.15 4.68 -9.66
C PHE A 45 13.70 3.46 -8.92
N ASN A 46 14.52 2.67 -9.62
CA ASN A 46 15.20 1.53 -9.04
C ASN A 46 16.70 1.54 -9.37
N THR A 47 17.51 1.13 -8.43
CA THR A 47 18.96 0.91 -8.62
C THR A 47 19.28 -0.55 -8.88
N VAL A 48 18.32 -1.43 -8.63
CA VAL A 48 18.41 -2.88 -8.79
C VAL A 48 17.19 -3.34 -9.56
N ALA A 49 17.35 -4.25 -10.52
CA ALA A 49 16.24 -4.80 -11.27
C ALA A 49 15.26 -5.51 -10.33
N PHE A 50 13.98 -5.15 -10.41
CA PHE A 50 12.94 -5.81 -9.63
C PHE A 50 12.54 -7.11 -10.31
N SER A 51 12.80 -8.22 -9.64
CA SER A 51 12.30 -9.54 -10.01
C SER A 51 12.19 -10.40 -8.74
N THR A 52 11.42 -11.47 -8.81
CA THR A 52 11.36 -12.50 -7.75
C THR A 52 12.70 -13.25 -7.56
N ALA A 53 13.59 -13.17 -8.56
CA ALA A 53 14.95 -13.69 -8.43
C ALA A 53 15.89 -12.76 -7.68
N THR A 54 15.55 -11.47 -7.57
CA THR A 54 16.41 -10.45 -6.95
C THR A 54 16.00 -10.09 -5.53
N PHE A 55 14.71 -10.15 -5.23
CA PHE A 55 14.17 -9.84 -3.91
C PHE A 55 13.48 -11.06 -3.31
N SER A 56 13.65 -11.25 -2.00
CA SER A 56 12.91 -12.24 -1.25
C SER A 56 11.41 -11.91 -1.19
N ASP A 57 10.57 -12.92 -1.03
CA ASP A 57 9.13 -12.71 -0.83
C ASP A 57 8.85 -11.80 0.39
N ALA A 58 9.68 -11.91 1.43
CA ALA A 58 9.59 -11.06 2.61
C ALA A 58 9.93 -9.60 2.30
N GLY A 59 10.96 -9.35 1.47
CA GLY A 59 11.33 -8.02 1.01
C GLY A 59 10.26 -7.40 0.10
N LEU A 60 9.68 -8.21 -0.81
CA LEU A 60 8.57 -7.77 -1.66
C LEU A 60 7.32 -7.43 -0.82
N LEU A 61 6.99 -8.25 0.18
CA LEU A 61 5.88 -7.98 1.10
C LEU A 61 6.11 -6.67 1.88
N LEU A 62 7.32 -6.46 2.38
CA LEU A 62 7.67 -5.23 3.07
C LEU A 62 7.53 -4.00 2.15
N LEU A 63 7.98 -4.10 0.89
CA LEU A 63 7.80 -3.05 -0.10
C LEU A 63 6.32 -2.78 -0.40
N ILE A 64 5.48 -3.82 -0.49
CA ILE A 64 4.02 -3.68 -0.64
C ILE A 64 3.44 -2.85 0.51
N VAL A 65 3.82 -3.15 1.76
CA VAL A 65 3.37 -2.37 2.93
C VAL A 65 3.87 -0.93 2.88
N LEU A 66 5.13 -0.71 2.49
CA LEU A 66 5.69 0.64 2.35
C LEU A 66 5.00 1.45 1.24
N MET A 67 4.65 0.82 0.11
CA MET A 67 3.92 1.46 -0.99
C MET A 67 2.47 1.79 -0.59
N PHE A 68 1.83 0.94 0.23
CA PHE A 68 0.49 1.19 0.74
C PHE A 68 0.45 2.43 1.63
N ILE A 69 1.47 2.64 2.48
CA ILE A 69 1.62 3.84 3.28
C ILE A 69 2.29 4.92 2.41
N GLY A 70 1.50 5.63 1.64
CA GLY A 70 1.96 6.58 0.65
C GLY A 70 2.55 7.88 1.22
N ALA A 71 2.32 8.99 0.53
CA ALA A 71 2.93 10.28 0.82
C ALA A 71 2.31 11.00 2.04
N SER A 72 3.04 12.01 2.53
CA SER A 72 2.55 12.95 3.55
C SER A 72 1.37 13.78 3.04
N PRO A 73 0.51 14.28 3.94
CA PRO A 73 -0.57 15.20 3.56
C PRO A 73 -0.01 16.45 2.89
N GLY A 74 -0.71 16.93 1.87
CA GLY A 74 -0.27 18.06 1.04
C GLY A 74 0.62 17.66 -0.14
N GLY A 75 1.15 16.42 -0.17
CA GLY A 75 1.85 15.87 -1.32
C GLY A 75 0.90 15.22 -2.32
N THR A 76 1.37 15.11 -3.58
CA THR A 76 0.62 14.52 -4.70
C THR A 76 0.69 12.99 -4.78
N GLY A 77 1.40 12.32 -3.87
CA GLY A 77 1.55 10.86 -3.85
C GLY A 77 0.26 10.12 -3.52
N GLY A 78 0.07 8.95 -4.12
CA GLY A 78 -1.04 8.04 -3.89
C GLY A 78 -0.96 7.27 -2.57
N GLY A 79 -1.78 6.24 -2.43
CA GLY A 79 -1.85 5.41 -1.23
C GLY A 79 -2.52 6.10 -0.03
N ILE A 80 -2.55 5.43 1.12
CA ILE A 80 -3.03 6.04 2.36
C ILE A 80 -2.01 7.06 2.87
N LYS A 81 -2.50 8.18 3.39
CA LYS A 81 -1.61 9.24 3.89
C LYS A 81 -0.91 8.81 5.18
N THR A 82 0.33 9.30 5.38
CA THR A 82 1.10 9.02 6.60
C THR A 82 0.37 9.45 7.88
N THR A 83 -0.45 10.51 7.83
CA THR A 83 -1.30 10.92 8.96
C THR A 83 -2.40 9.91 9.25
N THR A 84 -3.01 9.30 8.23
CA THR A 84 -4.00 8.22 8.39
C THR A 84 -3.35 7.04 9.12
N PHE A 85 -2.16 6.63 8.69
CA PHE A 85 -1.39 5.57 9.35
C PHE A 85 -1.03 5.93 10.80
N ALA A 86 -0.54 7.16 11.05
CA ALA A 86 -0.22 7.63 12.40
C ALA A 86 -1.47 7.66 13.31
N THR A 87 -2.64 8.06 12.77
CA THR A 87 -3.90 8.05 13.51
C THR A 87 -4.30 6.62 13.91
N LEU A 88 -4.17 5.65 12.98
CA LEU A 88 -4.45 4.25 13.27
C LEU A 88 -3.51 3.67 14.34
N MET A 89 -2.21 3.92 14.21
CA MET A 89 -1.22 3.48 15.21
C MET A 89 -1.49 4.11 16.57
N GLY A 90 -1.87 5.40 16.61
CA GLY A 90 -2.26 6.09 17.84
C GLY A 90 -3.52 5.50 18.46
N ALA A 91 -4.54 5.23 17.65
CA ALA A 91 -5.78 4.60 18.09
C ALA A 91 -5.54 3.19 18.65
N THR A 92 -4.79 2.36 17.91
CA THR A 92 -4.43 1.01 18.38
C THR A 92 -3.67 1.05 19.71
N ARG A 93 -2.70 1.97 19.84
CA ARG A 93 -1.94 2.12 21.08
C ARG A 93 -2.83 2.57 22.24
N SER A 94 -3.75 3.53 22.03
CA SER A 94 -4.68 3.99 23.08
C SER A 94 -5.61 2.85 23.52
N THR A 95 -6.15 2.08 22.58
CA THR A 95 -7.00 0.92 22.87
C THR A 95 -6.24 -0.14 23.68
N LEU A 96 -5.00 -0.47 23.28
CA LEU A 96 -4.17 -1.42 24.03
C LEU A 96 -3.78 -0.92 25.45
N GLN A 97 -3.80 0.38 25.67
CA GLN A 97 -3.57 0.99 26.99
C GLN A 97 -4.86 1.17 27.81
N GLY A 98 -6.02 0.73 27.29
CA GLY A 98 -7.32 0.89 27.95
C GLY A 98 -7.78 2.35 28.07
N ARG A 99 -7.29 3.25 27.20
CA ARG A 99 -7.67 4.66 27.19
C ARG A 99 -8.85 4.88 26.26
N GLU A 100 -9.85 5.61 26.72
CA GLU A 100 -11.00 5.97 25.89
C GLU A 100 -10.67 7.02 24.82
N GLU A 101 -9.63 7.83 25.07
CA GLU A 101 -9.24 8.93 24.21
C GLU A 101 -7.95 8.62 23.44
N VAL A 102 -7.96 8.94 22.15
CA VAL A 102 -6.77 8.82 21.29
C VAL A 102 -5.95 10.11 21.40
N VAL A 103 -4.78 10.02 22.03
CA VAL A 103 -3.86 11.16 22.19
C VAL A 103 -2.59 10.91 21.38
N ILE A 104 -2.27 11.80 20.44
CA ILE A 104 -1.04 11.77 19.65
C ILE A 104 -0.30 13.11 19.88
N ILE A 105 0.95 13.03 20.33
CA ILE A 105 1.82 14.21 20.58
C ILE A 105 1.07 15.28 21.41
N GLN A 106 0.51 14.88 22.55
CA GLN A 106 -0.21 15.76 23.49
C GLN A 106 -1.48 16.44 22.91
N ARG A 107 -2.01 15.92 21.80
CA ARG A 107 -3.26 16.40 21.20
C ARG A 107 -4.27 15.27 21.11
N GLN A 108 -5.48 15.53 21.56
CA GLN A 108 -6.61 14.61 21.45
C GLN A 108 -7.14 14.60 20.02
N ILE A 109 -7.34 13.39 19.46
CA ILE A 109 -7.90 13.20 18.14
C ILE A 109 -9.39 12.83 18.28
N PRO A 110 -10.29 13.59 17.64
CA PRO A 110 -11.71 13.26 17.66
C PRO A 110 -12.03 11.89 17.05
N ALA A 111 -12.99 11.17 17.63
CA ALA A 111 -13.36 9.82 17.17
C ALA A 111 -13.79 9.76 15.70
N ASN A 112 -14.43 10.82 15.18
CA ASN A 112 -14.81 10.90 13.76
C ASN A 112 -13.61 10.87 12.81
N VAL A 113 -12.45 11.39 13.22
CA VAL A 113 -11.20 11.35 12.43
C VAL A 113 -10.65 9.92 12.42
N VAL A 114 -10.70 9.24 13.58
CA VAL A 114 -10.27 7.83 13.70
C VAL A 114 -11.14 6.94 12.82
N LEU A 115 -12.48 7.09 12.88
CA LEU A 115 -13.41 6.32 12.05
C LEU A 115 -13.17 6.56 10.55
N ARG A 116 -12.91 7.80 10.14
CA ARG A 116 -12.53 8.11 8.76
C ARG A 116 -11.22 7.43 8.35
N ALA A 117 -10.22 7.43 9.22
CA ALA A 117 -8.93 6.79 8.97
C ALA A 117 -9.11 5.27 8.78
N ILE A 118 -9.91 4.62 9.62
CA ILE A 118 -10.24 3.20 9.50
C ILE A 118 -10.98 2.94 8.17
N GLY A 119 -12.03 3.70 7.87
CA GLY A 119 -12.81 3.55 6.66
C GLY A 119 -11.96 3.68 5.38
N VAL A 120 -11.08 4.68 5.30
CA VAL A 120 -10.14 4.85 4.18
C VAL A 120 -9.24 3.64 4.02
N THR A 121 -8.65 3.19 5.11
CA THR A 121 -7.68 2.09 5.09
C THR A 121 -8.33 0.79 4.64
N ILE A 122 -9.49 0.45 5.20
CA ILE A 122 -10.25 -0.75 4.83
C ILE A 122 -10.69 -0.67 3.36
N ALA A 123 -11.28 0.46 2.94
CA ALA A 123 -11.73 0.63 1.56
C ALA A 123 -10.56 0.55 0.56
N SER A 124 -9.40 1.13 0.89
CA SER A 124 -8.20 1.07 0.06
C SER A 124 -7.67 -0.37 -0.05
N LEU A 125 -7.65 -1.11 1.07
CA LEU A 125 -7.20 -2.49 1.10
C LEU A 125 -8.12 -3.39 0.26
N ILE A 126 -9.44 -3.27 0.45
CA ILE A 126 -10.44 -4.02 -0.33
C ILE A 126 -10.28 -3.70 -1.83
N PHE A 127 -10.11 -2.43 -2.19
CA PHE A 127 -9.95 -2.01 -3.57
C PHE A 127 -8.72 -2.65 -4.22
N VAL A 128 -7.56 -2.63 -3.56
CA VAL A 128 -6.33 -3.25 -4.07
C VAL A 128 -6.46 -4.77 -4.19
N LEU A 129 -7.09 -5.43 -3.20
CA LEU A 129 -7.35 -6.87 -3.25
C LEU A 129 -8.29 -7.24 -4.40
N LEU A 130 -9.34 -6.44 -4.65
CA LEU A 130 -10.23 -6.63 -5.80
C LEU A 130 -9.48 -6.47 -7.12
N MET A 131 -8.61 -5.47 -7.25
CA MET A 131 -7.74 -5.33 -8.43
C MET A 131 -6.87 -6.57 -8.64
N ALA A 132 -6.20 -7.05 -7.58
CA ALA A 132 -5.34 -8.23 -7.67
C ALA A 132 -6.15 -9.49 -8.05
N LEU A 133 -7.37 -9.64 -7.52
CA LEU A 133 -8.29 -10.72 -7.88
C LEU A 133 -8.70 -10.65 -9.35
N VAL A 134 -9.10 -9.49 -9.85
CA VAL A 134 -9.47 -9.30 -11.26
C VAL A 134 -8.30 -9.60 -12.19
N LEU A 135 -7.08 -9.17 -11.84
CA LEU A 135 -5.87 -9.52 -12.59
C LEU A 135 -5.59 -11.04 -12.54
N GLY A 136 -5.96 -11.71 -11.45
CA GLY A 136 -5.85 -13.17 -11.32
C GLY A 136 -6.82 -13.95 -12.20
N LEU A 137 -8.03 -13.43 -12.39
CA LEU A 137 -9.12 -14.13 -13.07
C LEU A 137 -9.04 -14.11 -14.61
N GLY A 138 -8.17 -13.34 -15.23
CA GLY A 138 -8.13 -13.35 -16.71
C GLY A 138 -7.44 -12.18 -17.38
N ALA A 139 -6.72 -11.37 -16.61
CA ALA A 139 -5.99 -10.23 -17.15
C ALA A 139 -4.58 -10.58 -17.64
N SER A 140 -4.10 -11.78 -17.40
CA SER A 140 -2.87 -12.31 -18.00
C SER A 140 -3.13 -12.68 -19.46
N SER A 141 -2.17 -12.42 -20.34
CA SER A 141 -2.23 -12.82 -21.74
C SER A 141 -2.30 -14.35 -21.83
N THR A 142 -3.48 -14.86 -22.12
CA THR A 142 -3.70 -16.29 -22.31
C THR A 142 -3.08 -16.74 -23.62
N GLY A 143 -2.16 -17.68 -23.54
CA GLY A 143 -1.83 -18.55 -24.68
C GLY A 143 -0.66 -18.15 -25.56
N ALA A 144 0.17 -17.19 -25.22
CA ALA A 144 1.47 -17.05 -25.89
C ALA A 144 2.42 -18.15 -25.38
N PRO A 145 3.07 -18.94 -26.24
CA PRO A 145 4.10 -19.89 -25.83
C PRO A 145 5.24 -19.10 -25.17
N GLY A 146 5.40 -19.28 -23.84
CA GLY A 146 6.39 -18.56 -23.04
C GLY A 146 5.81 -17.55 -22.02
N SER A 147 4.48 -17.45 -21.87
CA SER A 147 3.88 -16.63 -20.80
C SER A 147 4.17 -17.31 -19.46
N THR A 148 4.98 -16.65 -18.64
CA THR A 148 5.19 -17.06 -17.24
C THR A 148 3.92 -16.79 -16.44
N GLU A 149 3.44 -17.78 -15.70
CA GLU A 149 2.37 -17.56 -14.75
C GLU A 149 2.89 -16.74 -13.59
N PHE A 150 2.43 -15.52 -13.47
CA PHE A 150 2.79 -14.64 -12.34
C PHE A 150 2.21 -15.15 -11.03
N SER A 151 3.02 -15.12 -9.98
CA SER A 151 2.60 -15.39 -8.63
C SER A 151 1.54 -14.36 -8.16
N PHE A 152 0.73 -14.74 -7.19
CA PHE A 152 -0.19 -13.81 -6.53
C PHE A 152 0.54 -12.59 -5.95
N LEU A 153 1.74 -12.79 -5.39
CA LEU A 153 2.55 -11.73 -4.81
C LEU A 153 3.00 -10.70 -5.85
N GLU A 154 3.38 -11.14 -7.06
CA GLU A 154 3.78 -10.26 -8.16
C GLU A 154 2.60 -9.41 -8.66
N ARG A 155 1.42 -10.00 -8.78
CA ARG A 155 0.19 -9.28 -9.14
C ARG A 155 -0.20 -8.28 -8.05
N LEU A 156 -0.14 -8.67 -6.79
CA LEU A 156 -0.43 -7.80 -5.65
C LEU A 156 0.56 -6.64 -5.58
N PHE A 157 1.86 -6.89 -5.81
CA PHE A 157 2.89 -5.87 -5.88
C PHE A 157 2.57 -4.83 -6.96
N THR A 158 2.23 -5.27 -8.17
CA THR A 158 1.90 -4.39 -9.29
C THR A 158 0.63 -3.58 -9.01
N CYS A 159 -0.44 -4.21 -8.45
CA CYS A 159 -1.65 -3.50 -8.05
C CYS A 159 -1.37 -2.46 -6.95
N MET A 160 -0.55 -2.80 -5.97
CA MET A 160 -0.17 -1.89 -4.90
C MET A 160 0.66 -0.73 -5.42
N SER A 161 1.60 -0.99 -6.32
CA SER A 161 2.41 0.03 -7.00
C SER A 161 1.54 0.98 -7.82
N ALA A 162 0.54 0.46 -8.54
CA ALA A 162 -0.42 1.26 -9.29
C ALA A 162 -1.27 2.15 -8.36
N PHE A 163 -1.85 1.57 -7.31
CA PHE A 163 -2.65 2.30 -6.33
C PHE A 163 -1.82 3.33 -5.54
N GLY A 164 -0.62 2.94 -5.09
CA GLY A 164 0.32 3.84 -4.42
C GLY A 164 0.91 4.91 -5.34
N THR A 165 0.66 4.84 -6.66
CA THR A 165 1.27 5.70 -7.68
C THR A 165 2.81 5.70 -7.62
N VAL A 166 3.39 4.53 -7.34
CA VAL A 166 4.84 4.37 -7.14
C VAL A 166 5.56 4.17 -8.46
N GLY A 167 5.09 3.24 -9.30
CA GLY A 167 5.66 2.96 -10.61
C GLY A 167 6.67 1.81 -10.64
N LEU A 168 6.85 1.06 -9.56
CA LEU A 168 7.65 -0.16 -9.54
C LEU A 168 6.85 -1.32 -10.13
N ASP A 169 7.49 -2.17 -10.93
CA ASP A 169 6.88 -3.34 -11.58
C ASP A 169 7.84 -4.53 -11.58
N LEU A 170 7.27 -5.73 -11.45
CA LEU A 170 7.97 -7.01 -11.54
C LEU A 170 7.89 -7.65 -12.94
N GLY A 171 7.57 -6.85 -13.96
CA GLY A 171 7.40 -7.31 -15.33
C GLY A 171 5.98 -7.76 -15.67
N VAL A 172 5.06 -7.70 -14.71
CA VAL A 172 3.65 -8.08 -14.88
C VAL A 172 2.97 -7.18 -15.91
N THR A 173 3.19 -5.88 -15.82
CA THR A 173 2.51 -4.87 -16.65
C THR A 173 2.71 -5.09 -18.15
N ALA A 174 3.91 -5.52 -18.57
CA ALA A 174 4.23 -5.75 -19.96
C ALA A 174 3.48 -6.96 -20.56
N GLN A 175 3.03 -7.90 -19.72
CA GLN A 175 2.34 -9.13 -20.15
C GLN A 175 0.82 -9.06 -19.94
N LEU A 176 0.30 -7.94 -19.42
CA LEU A 176 -1.14 -7.77 -19.25
C LEU A 176 -1.85 -7.58 -20.58
N ASN A 177 -3.01 -8.21 -20.70
CA ASN A 177 -3.95 -7.94 -21.78
C ASN A 177 -4.62 -6.55 -21.60
N ARG A 178 -5.42 -6.12 -22.58
CA ARG A 178 -6.11 -4.82 -22.54
C ARG A 178 -6.97 -4.61 -21.29
N TRP A 179 -7.61 -5.66 -20.78
CA TRP A 179 -8.43 -5.61 -19.59
C TRP A 179 -7.59 -5.40 -18.33
N GLY A 180 -6.46 -6.09 -18.21
CA GLY A 180 -5.52 -5.88 -17.10
C GLY A 180 -4.94 -4.47 -17.09
N GLN A 181 -4.59 -3.92 -18.25
CA GLN A 181 -4.15 -2.54 -18.37
C GLN A 181 -5.23 -1.53 -17.94
N LEU A 182 -6.50 -1.77 -18.31
CA LEU A 182 -7.62 -0.95 -17.85
C LEU A 182 -7.78 -0.98 -16.32
N VAL A 183 -7.67 -2.16 -15.71
CA VAL A 183 -7.73 -2.31 -14.25
C VAL A 183 -6.63 -1.50 -13.58
N LEU A 184 -5.39 -1.57 -14.08
CA LEU A 184 -4.29 -0.77 -13.54
C LEU A 184 -4.50 0.74 -13.73
N MET A 185 -5.02 1.18 -14.90
CA MET A 185 -5.35 2.60 -15.13
C MET A 185 -6.37 3.12 -14.12
N VAL A 186 -7.43 2.34 -13.85
CA VAL A 186 -8.41 2.68 -12.81
C VAL A 186 -7.73 2.74 -11.43
N GLY A 187 -6.85 1.78 -11.14
CA GLY A 187 -6.09 1.76 -9.89
C GLY A 187 -5.23 2.99 -9.67
N MET A 188 -4.47 3.40 -10.70
CA MET A 188 -3.65 4.61 -10.67
C MET A 188 -4.50 5.88 -10.45
N PHE A 189 -5.65 5.97 -11.13
CA PHE A 189 -6.55 7.11 -11.01
C PHE A 189 -7.17 7.20 -9.61
N VAL A 190 -7.71 6.09 -9.08
CA VAL A 190 -8.31 6.03 -7.74
C VAL A 190 -7.27 6.32 -6.67
N GLY A 191 -6.09 5.73 -6.79
CA GLY A 191 -4.98 5.95 -5.85
C GLY A 191 -4.52 7.41 -5.82
N ARG A 192 -4.54 8.09 -6.96
CA ARG A 192 -4.15 9.51 -7.07
C ARG A 192 -5.15 10.46 -6.45
N LEU A 193 -6.45 10.26 -6.72
CA LEU A 193 -7.52 11.10 -6.16
C LEU A 193 -7.71 10.87 -4.66
N GLY A 194 -7.39 9.67 -4.19
CA GLY A 194 -7.72 9.19 -2.87
C GLY A 194 -9.15 8.65 -2.80
N ILE A 195 -9.28 7.49 -2.19
CA ILE A 195 -10.53 6.72 -2.16
C ILE A 195 -11.70 7.48 -1.48
N LEU A 196 -11.41 8.37 -0.53
CA LEU A 196 -12.45 9.18 0.13
C LEU A 196 -13.11 10.17 -0.83
N LEU A 197 -12.32 10.86 -1.67
CA LEU A 197 -12.87 11.79 -2.65
C LEU A 197 -13.72 11.04 -3.67
N LEU A 198 -13.27 9.89 -4.13
CA LEU A 198 -14.03 9.05 -5.05
C LEU A 198 -15.34 8.59 -4.40
N LEU A 199 -15.31 8.05 -3.19
CA LEU A 199 -16.52 7.60 -2.49
C LEU A 199 -17.47 8.76 -2.20
N SER A 200 -16.97 9.93 -1.80
CA SER A 200 -17.82 11.09 -1.57
C SER A 200 -18.48 11.61 -2.85
N ALA A 201 -17.80 11.52 -3.99
CA ALA A 201 -18.35 11.88 -5.29
C ALA A 201 -19.44 10.90 -5.75
N LEU A 202 -19.24 9.58 -5.49
CA LEU A 202 -20.21 8.54 -5.87
C LEU A 202 -21.45 8.52 -4.98
N TYR A 203 -21.27 8.69 -3.66
CA TYR A 203 -22.39 8.59 -2.71
C TYR A 203 -23.13 9.91 -2.50
N GLY A 204 -22.57 11.05 -2.93
CA GLY A 204 -23.10 12.38 -2.66
C GLY A 204 -23.15 12.71 -1.17
N SER A 205 -23.41 13.97 -0.84
CA SER A 205 -23.70 14.37 0.55
C SER A 205 -25.15 14.02 0.89
N ARG A 206 -25.37 12.88 1.53
CA ARG A 206 -26.71 12.58 2.08
C ARG A 206 -26.97 13.55 3.23
N PRO A 207 -28.14 14.23 3.25
CA PRO A 207 -28.53 15.04 4.40
C PRO A 207 -28.56 14.15 5.64
N GLN A 208 -28.02 14.67 6.74
CA GLN A 208 -28.04 13.92 8.01
C GLN A 208 -29.48 13.60 8.37
N PRO A 209 -29.79 12.35 8.76
CA PRO A 209 -31.14 12.01 9.21
C PRO A 209 -31.50 12.88 10.42
N ARG A 210 -32.67 13.51 10.38
CA ARG A 210 -33.18 14.35 11.46
C ARG A 210 -33.60 13.55 12.71
N VAL A 211 -33.58 12.22 12.60
CA VAL A 211 -33.98 11.29 13.66
C VAL A 211 -32.74 10.51 14.12
N GLY A 212 -32.41 10.62 15.39
CA GLY A 212 -31.37 9.80 16.01
C GLY A 212 -31.94 8.42 16.36
N TYR A 213 -31.23 7.37 15.98
CA TYR A 213 -31.55 6.01 16.44
C TYR A 213 -31.08 5.81 17.88
N PRO A 214 -31.77 4.97 18.70
CA PRO A 214 -31.31 4.62 20.03
C PRO A 214 -29.92 3.96 19.95
N ARG A 215 -29.10 4.25 20.96
CA ARG A 215 -27.75 3.67 21.05
C ARG A 215 -27.88 2.32 21.75
N GLU A 216 -27.36 1.27 21.12
CA GLU A 216 -27.15 -0.04 21.74
C GLU A 216 -25.66 -0.25 22.00
N GLU A 217 -25.34 -0.83 23.17
CA GLU A 217 -23.99 -1.26 23.52
C GLU A 217 -23.83 -2.71 23.06
N LEU A 218 -22.95 -2.91 22.07
CA LEU A 218 -22.55 -4.25 21.64
C LEU A 218 -21.29 -4.65 22.40
N TYR A 219 -21.37 -5.74 23.14
CA TYR A 219 -20.22 -6.38 23.77
C TYR A 219 -19.38 -7.10 22.68
N ILE A 220 -18.15 -6.67 22.49
CA ILE A 220 -17.18 -7.27 21.57
C ILE A 220 -16.06 -7.90 22.38
#